data_865e5ea646e548d0ff80df930ab33ca8
#
_entry.id   865e5ea646e548d0ff80df930ab33ca8
#
_cell.length_a   1.000
_cell.length_b   1.000
_cell.length_c   1.000
_cell.angle_alpha   90.00
_cell.angle_beta   90.00
_cell.angle_gamma   90.00
#
_symmetry.space_group_name_H-M   'P 1'
#
loop_
_entity.id
_entity.type
_entity.pdbx_description
1 polymer ?
#
loop_
_entity_poly.entity_id
_entity_poly.type
_entity_poly.pdbx_seq_one_letter_code
_entity_poly.pdbx_strand_id
1 'polypeptide(L)'
;MMKWASQFMPENRNGTTISLDGKTIRSTVGRKSMDSPLHIISAQICEIGVTLASEAVEGKSNEIPAVQELLKKMDIEGCLIVADALNCQQKTAEAIIAGKADYLLDVKANQRNLEEEIAEYVNDDELRGSMDKKRTVEKNRERIEIRTAYTSDDAAWLCGREKWKNPCCIGAIRKEVEADGKRTEEWHYYISSRKLSAEELLHHARMEWAVESMHWLFDVHYGEDYCRIANKAAQQNLNSLRKFALSLIKRYKAQTNSKRPLSQIMLDCLLELDPLCAVLES
;
A
#
# COMPACT_ATOMS: atom_id res chain seq x y z
N MET A 1 15.20 12.28 -0.11
CA MET A 1 14.35 11.40 0.70
C MET A 1 14.77 9.94 0.57
N MET A 2 14.90 9.36 -0.62
CA MET A 2 15.28 7.94 -0.83
C MET A 2 16.56 7.53 -0.08
N LYS A 3 17.68 8.26 -0.23
CA LYS A 3 18.95 7.99 0.48
C LYS A 3 18.81 8.01 2.01
N TRP A 4 17.94 8.85 2.54
CA TRP A 4 17.67 8.88 3.98
C TRP A 4 16.81 7.70 4.39
N ALA A 5 15.72 7.43 3.66
CA ALA A 5 14.79 6.36 3.99
C ALA A 5 15.41 4.95 3.83
N SER A 6 16.34 4.75 2.88
CA SER A 6 17.03 3.47 2.71
C SER A 6 17.91 3.07 3.90
N GLN A 7 18.31 4.02 4.75
CA GLN A 7 19.04 3.73 5.99
C GLN A 7 18.19 2.95 7.02
N PHE A 8 16.86 2.96 6.86
CA PHE A 8 15.92 2.26 7.73
C PHE A 8 15.42 0.93 7.16
N MET A 9 15.91 0.56 5.99
CA MET A 9 15.69 -0.78 5.46
C MET A 9 16.46 -1.78 6.33
N PRO A 10 15.83 -2.85 6.81
CA PRO A 10 16.52 -3.87 7.57
C PRO A 10 17.56 -4.59 6.71
N GLU A 11 18.63 -5.08 7.32
CA GLU A 11 19.64 -5.89 6.63
C GLU A 11 19.02 -7.16 6.03
N ASN A 12 18.17 -7.84 6.82
CA ASN A 12 17.35 -8.94 6.33
C ASN A 12 15.98 -8.39 5.90
N ARG A 13 15.78 -8.28 4.59
CA ARG A 13 14.57 -7.73 4.00
C ARG A 13 13.45 -8.75 3.78
N ASN A 14 13.72 -10.04 4.06
CA ASN A 14 12.69 -11.07 4.03
C ASN A 14 11.61 -10.76 5.08
N GLY A 15 10.44 -10.37 4.64
CA GLY A 15 9.35 -9.90 5.51
C GLY A 15 9.14 -8.40 5.51
N THR A 16 9.99 -7.62 4.82
CA THR A 16 9.74 -6.20 4.59
C THR A 16 8.72 -6.02 3.47
N THR A 17 7.66 -5.32 3.77
CA THR A 17 6.59 -5.01 2.81
C THR A 17 6.74 -3.56 2.33
N ILE A 18 6.73 -3.38 1.02
CA ILE A 18 6.69 -2.05 0.40
C ILE A 18 5.35 -1.91 -0.31
N SER A 19 4.52 -0.98 0.14
CA SER A 19 3.27 -0.64 -0.54
C SER A 19 3.51 0.45 -1.58
N LEU A 20 2.95 0.23 -2.78
CA LEU A 20 2.93 1.21 -3.87
C LEU A 20 1.52 1.77 -3.99
N ASP A 21 1.43 3.10 -4.02
CA ASP A 21 0.14 3.76 -4.18
C ASP A 21 0.27 5.14 -4.82
N GLY A 22 -0.78 5.54 -5.54
CA GLY A 22 -0.88 6.79 -6.24
C GLY A 22 -1.98 7.70 -5.69
N LYS A 23 -1.64 8.94 -5.35
CA LYS A 23 -2.59 9.95 -4.88
C LYS A 23 -2.65 11.15 -5.80
N THR A 24 -3.88 11.53 -6.21
CA THR A 24 -4.13 12.81 -6.88
C THR A 24 -4.41 13.89 -5.83
N ILE A 25 -3.61 14.97 -5.84
CA ILE A 25 -3.83 16.11 -4.93
C ILE A 25 -4.98 16.96 -5.47
N ARG A 26 -6.13 16.92 -4.80
CA ARG A 26 -7.39 17.55 -5.25
C ARG A 26 -7.29 19.06 -5.36
N SER A 27 -6.52 19.70 -4.50
CA SER A 27 -6.30 21.15 -4.53
C SER A 27 -5.71 21.69 -5.83
N THR A 28 -5.17 20.79 -6.68
CA THR A 28 -4.59 21.15 -7.99
C THR A 28 -5.60 21.06 -9.14
N VAL A 29 -6.76 20.43 -8.91
CA VAL A 29 -7.79 20.26 -9.94
C VAL A 29 -8.45 21.60 -10.27
N GLY A 30 -8.61 21.90 -11.58
CA GLY A 30 -9.37 23.07 -12.05
C GLY A 30 -8.67 24.41 -11.87
N ARG A 31 -7.40 24.47 -11.49
CA ARG A 31 -6.65 25.75 -11.41
C ARG A 31 -6.13 26.16 -12.79
N LYS A 32 -6.36 27.44 -13.17
CA LYS A 32 -5.93 28.02 -14.45
C LYS A 32 -4.42 27.92 -14.74
N SER A 33 -3.60 27.67 -13.71
CA SER A 33 -2.13 27.54 -13.80
C SER A 33 -1.64 26.10 -13.93
N MET A 34 -2.56 25.12 -13.98
CA MET A 34 -2.19 23.69 -14.06
C MET A 34 -3.01 23.02 -15.17
N ASP A 35 -2.34 22.49 -16.17
CA ASP A 35 -2.96 21.76 -17.29
C ASP A 35 -3.54 20.41 -16.84
N SER A 36 -2.96 19.83 -15.78
CA SER A 36 -3.42 18.57 -15.19
C SER A 36 -3.21 18.55 -13.66
N PRO A 37 -4.04 17.84 -12.88
CA PRO A 37 -3.83 17.69 -11.45
C PRO A 37 -2.49 17.01 -11.16
N LEU A 38 -1.87 17.39 -10.05
CA LEU A 38 -0.65 16.73 -9.57
C LEU A 38 -1.00 15.36 -9.03
N HIS A 39 -0.45 14.33 -9.65
CA HIS A 39 -0.55 12.95 -9.18
C HIS A 39 0.80 12.51 -8.66
N ILE A 40 0.84 11.87 -7.48
CA ILE A 40 2.07 11.47 -6.80
C ILE A 40 2.01 9.99 -6.49
N ILE A 41 2.99 9.24 -6.97
CA ILE A 41 3.22 7.85 -6.60
C ILE A 41 4.12 7.82 -5.36
N SER A 42 3.85 6.89 -4.48
CA SER A 42 4.62 6.68 -3.26
C SER A 42 4.94 5.21 -3.06
N ALA A 43 6.15 4.93 -2.62
CA ALA A 43 6.56 3.64 -2.09
C ALA A 43 6.80 3.79 -0.59
N GLN A 44 6.14 2.98 0.23
CA GLN A 44 6.21 3.06 1.69
C GLN A 44 6.66 1.73 2.29
N ILE A 45 7.63 1.77 3.19
CA ILE A 45 7.99 0.64 4.05
C ILE A 45 6.90 0.52 5.11
N CYS A 46 6.08 -0.53 5.00
CA CYS A 46 4.83 -0.64 5.76
C CYS A 46 5.07 -0.82 7.26
N GLU A 47 6.04 -1.64 7.66
CA GLU A 47 6.35 -2.01 9.04
C GLU A 47 6.68 -0.79 9.92
N ILE A 48 7.36 0.19 9.33
CA ILE A 48 7.79 1.41 10.04
C ILE A 48 7.03 2.66 9.58
N GLY A 49 6.24 2.54 8.51
CA GLY A 49 5.46 3.64 7.95
C GLY A 49 6.28 4.77 7.35
N VAL A 50 7.51 4.48 6.89
CA VAL A 50 8.43 5.45 6.29
C VAL A 50 8.26 5.44 4.77
N THR A 51 8.11 6.62 4.17
CA THR A 51 8.09 6.75 2.72
C THR A 51 9.50 6.59 2.15
N LEU A 52 9.73 5.50 1.42
CA LEU A 52 11.02 5.17 0.79
C LEU A 52 11.27 6.06 -0.42
N ALA A 53 10.28 6.17 -1.29
CA ALA A 53 10.37 6.96 -2.53
C ALA A 53 9.03 7.62 -2.85
N SER A 54 9.11 8.72 -3.60
CA SER A 54 7.92 9.43 -4.08
C SER A 54 8.26 10.18 -5.35
N GLU A 55 7.41 10.06 -6.38
CA GLU A 55 7.59 10.70 -7.67
C GLU A 55 6.27 11.33 -8.14
N ALA A 56 6.35 12.55 -8.65
CA ALA A 56 5.21 13.22 -9.25
C ALA A 56 5.08 12.82 -10.71
N VAL A 57 3.86 12.59 -11.16
CA VAL A 57 3.55 12.23 -12.55
C VAL A 57 2.48 13.17 -13.12
N GLU A 58 2.53 13.33 -14.43
CA GLU A 58 1.55 14.15 -15.15
C GLU A 58 0.23 13.39 -15.36
N GLY A 59 -0.63 13.45 -14.34
CA GLY A 59 -1.94 12.83 -14.37
C GLY A 59 -1.93 11.32 -14.10
N LYS A 60 -3.11 10.81 -13.71
CA LYS A 60 -3.30 9.41 -13.30
C LYS A 60 -3.02 8.40 -14.43
N SER A 61 -3.22 8.79 -15.70
CA SER A 61 -2.97 7.91 -16.86
C SER A 61 -1.50 7.46 -16.99
N ASN A 62 -0.56 8.18 -16.39
CA ASN A 62 0.87 7.87 -16.41
C ASN A 62 1.35 7.13 -15.16
N GLU A 63 0.45 6.74 -14.26
CA GLU A 63 0.80 6.06 -13.00
C GLU A 63 1.52 4.75 -13.24
N ILE A 64 0.98 3.85 -14.07
CA ILE A 64 1.54 2.53 -14.32
C ILE A 64 2.98 2.58 -14.84
N PRO A 65 3.31 3.34 -15.91
CA PRO A 65 4.70 3.48 -16.35
C PRO A 65 5.62 4.08 -15.30
N ALA A 66 5.13 5.06 -14.53
CA ALA A 66 5.94 5.73 -13.53
C ALA A 66 6.22 4.83 -12.32
N VAL A 67 5.28 3.96 -11.91
CA VAL A 67 5.52 2.91 -10.91
C VAL A 67 6.63 1.98 -11.37
N GLN A 68 6.60 1.53 -12.63
CA GLN A 68 7.63 0.65 -13.19
C GLN A 68 9.02 1.33 -13.21
N GLU A 69 9.09 2.62 -13.53
CA GLU A 69 10.35 3.37 -13.47
C GLU A 69 10.82 3.64 -12.03
N LEU A 70 9.89 3.87 -11.10
CA LEU A 70 10.22 4.04 -9.69
C LEU A 70 10.81 2.76 -9.09
N LEU A 71 10.24 1.59 -9.41
CA LEU A 71 10.75 0.28 -8.99
C LEU A 71 12.20 0.05 -9.43
N LYS A 72 12.57 0.47 -10.65
CA LYS A 72 13.95 0.34 -11.15
C LYS A 72 14.97 1.22 -10.41
N LYS A 73 14.51 2.30 -9.79
CA LYS A 73 15.37 3.24 -9.05
C LYS A 73 15.58 2.84 -7.60
N MET A 74 14.73 1.93 -7.07
CA MET A 74 14.75 1.51 -5.67
C MET A 74 15.53 0.21 -5.51
N ASP A 75 16.23 0.08 -4.40
CA ASP A 75 16.78 -1.20 -3.95
C ASP A 75 15.70 -1.95 -3.14
N ILE A 76 15.02 -2.87 -3.81
CA ILE A 76 13.88 -3.64 -3.29
C ILE A 76 14.20 -5.12 -3.08
N GLU A 77 15.47 -5.53 -3.25
CA GLU A 77 15.88 -6.96 -3.14
C GLU A 77 15.40 -7.58 -1.83
N GLY A 78 14.72 -8.73 -1.94
CA GLY A 78 14.18 -9.50 -0.81
C GLY A 78 12.85 -8.99 -0.24
N CYS A 79 12.36 -7.80 -0.65
CA CYS A 79 11.09 -7.26 -0.18
C CYS A 79 9.88 -7.94 -0.83
N LEU A 80 8.71 -7.77 -0.21
CA LEU A 80 7.41 -8.04 -0.82
C LEU A 80 6.78 -6.71 -1.23
N ILE A 81 6.50 -6.55 -2.52
CA ILE A 81 5.82 -5.37 -3.05
C ILE A 81 4.32 -5.65 -3.09
N VAL A 82 3.54 -4.82 -2.39
CA VAL A 82 2.08 -4.86 -2.44
C VAL A 82 1.56 -3.65 -3.20
N ALA A 83 0.57 -3.86 -4.04
CA ALA A 83 -0.01 -2.80 -4.84
C ALA A 83 -1.47 -3.08 -5.18
N ASP A 84 -2.22 -2.00 -5.38
CA ASP A 84 -3.61 -2.03 -5.77
C ASP A 84 -3.84 -2.63 -7.17
N ALA A 85 -5.09 -2.84 -7.52
CA ALA A 85 -5.47 -3.45 -8.79
C ALA A 85 -5.02 -2.62 -10.01
N LEU A 86 -4.90 -1.29 -9.93
CA LEU A 86 -4.42 -0.49 -11.05
C LEU A 86 -3.00 -0.90 -11.44
N ASN A 87 -2.18 -1.19 -10.45
CA ASN A 87 -0.78 -1.60 -10.59
C ASN A 87 -0.60 -3.12 -10.79
N CYS A 88 -1.70 -3.90 -10.80
CA CYS A 88 -1.72 -5.31 -11.18
C CYS A 88 -1.52 -5.45 -12.69
N GLN A 89 -0.26 -5.36 -13.13
CA GLN A 89 0.15 -5.40 -14.54
C GLN A 89 1.34 -6.36 -14.71
N GLN A 90 1.37 -7.07 -15.83
CA GLN A 90 2.46 -8.02 -16.14
C GLN A 90 3.84 -7.33 -16.11
N LYS A 91 3.95 -6.14 -16.71
CA LYS A 91 5.21 -5.36 -16.70
C LYS A 91 5.61 -4.88 -15.30
N THR A 92 4.64 -4.62 -14.43
CA THR A 92 4.92 -4.29 -13.03
C THR A 92 5.48 -5.50 -12.30
N ALA A 93 4.87 -6.68 -12.47
CA ALA A 93 5.40 -7.94 -11.95
C ALA A 93 6.82 -8.24 -12.46
N GLU A 94 7.08 -8.02 -13.77
CA GLU A 94 8.42 -8.15 -14.37
C GLU A 94 9.43 -7.21 -13.70
N ALA A 95 9.09 -5.94 -13.49
CA ALA A 95 9.97 -4.96 -12.88
C ALA A 95 10.29 -5.32 -11.42
N ILE A 96 9.32 -5.83 -10.67
CA ILE A 96 9.50 -6.28 -9.28
C ILE A 96 10.47 -7.48 -9.24
N ILE A 97 10.23 -8.50 -10.05
CA ILE A 97 11.09 -9.69 -10.10
C ILE A 97 12.50 -9.35 -10.60
N ALA A 98 12.63 -8.43 -11.57
CA ALA A 98 13.93 -7.93 -12.02
C ALA A 98 14.72 -7.23 -10.90
N GLY A 99 14.02 -6.58 -9.96
CA GLY A 99 14.57 -6.02 -8.72
C GLY A 99 14.85 -7.05 -7.62
N LYS A 100 14.70 -8.35 -7.90
CA LYS A 100 14.86 -9.47 -6.95
C LYS A 100 13.92 -9.39 -5.74
N ALA A 101 12.76 -8.82 -5.93
CA ALA A 101 11.67 -8.75 -4.97
C ALA A 101 10.53 -9.66 -5.38
N ASP A 102 9.61 -9.90 -4.46
CA ASP A 102 8.36 -10.59 -4.69
C ASP A 102 7.19 -9.61 -4.78
N TYR A 103 6.09 -10.05 -5.37
CA TYR A 103 4.87 -9.25 -5.45
C TYR A 103 3.67 -9.95 -4.80
N LEU A 104 2.73 -9.13 -4.30
CA LEU A 104 1.36 -9.48 -3.98
C LEU A 104 0.47 -8.38 -4.58
N LEU A 105 -0.27 -8.70 -5.64
CA LEU A 105 -1.05 -7.73 -6.40
C LEU A 105 -2.54 -8.03 -6.25
N ASP A 106 -3.34 -6.99 -5.96
CA ASP A 106 -4.81 -7.05 -5.94
C ASP A 106 -5.34 -7.23 -7.38
N VAL A 107 -6.20 -8.22 -7.58
CA VAL A 107 -6.76 -8.60 -8.89
C VAL A 107 -8.21 -8.17 -8.97
N LYS A 108 -8.53 -7.31 -9.93
CA LYS A 108 -9.89 -6.82 -10.19
C LYS A 108 -10.19 -6.81 -11.70
N ALA A 109 -11.28 -6.20 -12.08
CA ALA A 109 -11.82 -6.15 -13.44
C ALA A 109 -10.84 -5.68 -14.54
N ASN A 110 -9.74 -4.99 -14.19
CA ASN A 110 -8.66 -4.67 -15.13
C ASN A 110 -7.88 -5.91 -15.60
N GLN A 111 -7.96 -7.01 -14.85
CA GLN A 111 -7.43 -8.34 -15.18
C GLN A 111 -8.57 -9.37 -15.14
N ARG A 112 -9.64 -9.09 -15.90
CA ARG A 112 -10.92 -9.79 -15.83
C ARG A 112 -10.80 -11.32 -15.88
N ASN A 113 -10.06 -11.86 -16.83
CA ASN A 113 -9.91 -13.31 -16.96
C ASN A 113 -9.25 -13.93 -15.72
N LEU A 114 -8.20 -13.29 -15.19
CA LEU A 114 -7.52 -13.74 -13.98
C LEU A 114 -8.43 -13.65 -12.75
N GLU A 115 -9.23 -12.57 -12.64
CA GLU A 115 -10.20 -12.39 -11.57
C GLU A 115 -11.27 -13.50 -11.61
N GLU A 116 -11.86 -13.76 -12.79
CA GLU A 116 -12.87 -14.78 -13.00
C GLU A 116 -12.32 -16.18 -12.66
N GLU A 117 -11.12 -16.53 -13.13
CA GLU A 117 -10.48 -17.82 -12.85
C GLU A 117 -10.24 -18.03 -11.34
N ILE A 118 -9.69 -17.03 -10.63
CA ILE A 118 -9.48 -17.12 -9.19
C ILE A 118 -10.83 -17.21 -8.46
N ALA A 119 -11.83 -16.42 -8.88
CA ALA A 119 -13.15 -16.45 -8.29
C ALA A 119 -13.83 -17.83 -8.46
N GLU A 120 -13.74 -18.44 -9.65
CA GLU A 120 -14.26 -19.79 -9.90
C GLU A 120 -13.57 -20.82 -9.01
N TYR A 121 -12.23 -20.78 -8.90
CA TYR A 121 -11.47 -21.68 -8.04
C TYR A 121 -11.89 -21.57 -6.56
N VAL A 122 -12.06 -20.34 -6.06
CA VAL A 122 -12.44 -20.09 -4.66
C VAL A 122 -13.92 -20.38 -4.40
N ASN A 123 -14.79 -20.31 -5.42
CA ASN A 123 -16.21 -20.63 -5.28
C ASN A 123 -16.49 -22.14 -5.30
N ASP A 124 -15.59 -22.95 -5.82
CA ASP A 124 -15.65 -24.40 -5.71
C ASP A 124 -15.38 -24.83 -4.25
N ASP A 125 -16.34 -25.51 -3.62
CA ASP A 125 -16.25 -25.88 -2.21
C ASP A 125 -15.14 -26.91 -1.92
N GLU A 126 -14.84 -27.82 -2.87
CA GLU A 126 -13.80 -28.83 -2.75
C GLU A 126 -12.42 -28.19 -2.85
N LEU A 127 -12.20 -27.36 -3.88
CA LEU A 127 -10.95 -26.63 -4.08
C LEU A 127 -10.69 -25.65 -2.91
N ARG A 128 -11.69 -24.87 -2.51
CA ARG A 128 -11.58 -23.97 -1.37
C ARG A 128 -11.31 -24.73 -0.06
N GLY A 129 -11.85 -25.93 0.08
CA GLY A 129 -11.61 -26.79 1.24
C GLY A 129 -10.16 -27.25 1.39
N SER A 130 -9.41 -27.31 0.28
CA SER A 130 -7.97 -27.66 0.26
C SER A 130 -7.04 -26.48 0.51
N MET A 131 -7.54 -25.23 0.41
CA MET A 131 -6.73 -24.03 0.61
C MET A 131 -6.37 -23.83 2.09
N ASP A 132 -5.20 -23.22 2.34
CA ASP A 132 -4.90 -22.67 3.67
C ASP A 132 -5.91 -21.57 4.02
N LYS A 133 -6.31 -21.48 5.30
CA LYS A 133 -7.41 -20.63 5.73
C LYS A 133 -7.11 -19.94 7.05
N LYS A 134 -7.33 -18.63 7.09
CA LYS A 134 -7.29 -17.84 8.33
C LYS A 134 -8.52 -16.93 8.43
N ARG A 135 -9.14 -16.90 9.61
CA ARG A 135 -10.28 -16.03 9.90
C ARG A 135 -9.93 -15.08 11.03
N THR A 136 -10.27 -13.80 10.86
CA THR A 136 -10.17 -12.76 11.90
C THR A 136 -11.55 -12.11 12.10
N VAL A 137 -11.82 -11.66 13.33
CA VAL A 137 -13.03 -10.93 13.70
C VAL A 137 -12.62 -9.69 14.46
N GLU A 138 -13.04 -8.54 14.00
CA GLU A 138 -12.81 -7.25 14.64
C GLU A 138 -14.13 -6.59 14.97
N LYS A 139 -14.23 -6.11 16.20
CA LYS A 139 -15.40 -5.35 16.65
C LYS A 139 -14.98 -3.92 16.95
N ASN A 140 -15.58 -2.97 16.27
CA ASN A 140 -15.38 -1.55 16.49
C ASN A 140 -16.73 -0.87 16.67
N ARG A 141 -17.08 -0.57 17.94
CA ARG A 141 -18.40 -0.07 18.36
C ARG A 141 -19.51 -1.02 17.91
N GLU A 142 -20.43 -0.58 17.06
CA GLU A 142 -21.56 -1.36 16.54
C GLU A 142 -21.25 -2.09 15.22
N ARG A 143 -20.02 -1.98 14.72
CA ARG A 143 -19.56 -2.63 13.49
C ARG A 143 -18.74 -3.86 13.82
N ILE A 144 -19.14 -5.00 13.27
CA ILE A 144 -18.36 -6.25 13.28
C ILE A 144 -17.83 -6.47 11.88
N GLU A 145 -16.53 -6.68 11.78
CA GLU A 145 -15.86 -6.96 10.53
C GLU A 145 -15.17 -8.32 10.62
N ILE A 146 -15.55 -9.22 9.72
CA ILE A 146 -14.99 -10.56 9.62
C ILE A 146 -14.22 -10.64 8.32
N ARG A 147 -12.94 -11.03 8.41
CA ARG A 147 -12.14 -11.35 7.24
C ARG A 147 -11.74 -12.80 7.26
N THR A 148 -11.98 -13.49 6.16
CA THR A 148 -11.54 -14.86 5.96
C THR A 148 -10.65 -14.90 4.73
N ALA A 149 -9.37 -15.18 4.93
CA ALA A 149 -8.43 -15.37 3.84
C ALA A 149 -8.29 -16.84 3.47
N TYR A 150 -8.02 -17.06 2.21
CA TYR A 150 -7.72 -18.36 1.60
C TYR A 150 -6.49 -18.19 0.72
N THR A 151 -5.54 -19.13 0.77
CA THR A 151 -4.37 -19.15 -0.12
C THR A 151 -4.13 -20.55 -0.66
N SER A 152 -3.67 -20.61 -1.91
CA SER A 152 -3.20 -21.85 -2.54
C SER A 152 -1.85 -21.58 -3.22
N ASP A 153 -0.88 -22.45 -3.01
CA ASP A 153 0.42 -22.42 -3.70
C ASP A 153 0.40 -23.18 -5.04
N ASP A 154 -0.75 -23.69 -5.45
CA ASP A 154 -1.00 -24.20 -6.79
C ASP A 154 -1.58 -23.12 -7.70
N ALA A 155 -0.71 -22.47 -8.46
CA ALA A 155 -1.08 -21.53 -9.52
C ALA A 155 -0.83 -22.10 -10.93
N ALA A 156 -0.59 -23.44 -11.04
CA ALA A 156 -0.23 -24.06 -12.30
C ALA A 156 -1.38 -24.13 -13.31
N TRP A 157 -2.61 -24.11 -12.83
CA TRP A 157 -3.85 -24.17 -13.61
C TRP A 157 -4.27 -22.84 -14.22
N LEU A 158 -3.71 -21.71 -13.77
CA LEU A 158 -4.06 -20.39 -14.31
C LEU A 158 -3.79 -20.29 -15.80
N CYS A 159 -4.82 -19.91 -16.57
CA CYS A 159 -4.68 -19.61 -17.98
C CYS A 159 -3.84 -18.34 -18.19
N GLY A 160 -2.87 -18.42 -19.10
CA GLY A 160 -1.96 -17.27 -19.31
C GLY A 160 -0.96 -17.04 -18.20
N ARG A 161 -0.73 -18.04 -17.34
CA ARG A 161 0.30 -18.02 -16.29
C ARG A 161 1.67 -17.58 -16.83
N GLU A 162 2.01 -17.98 -18.04
CA GLU A 162 3.28 -17.64 -18.71
C GLU A 162 3.46 -16.13 -18.95
N LYS A 163 2.37 -15.34 -18.92
CA LYS A 163 2.39 -13.89 -19.03
C LYS A 163 2.80 -13.20 -17.73
N TRP A 164 2.65 -13.90 -16.61
CA TRP A 164 3.03 -13.41 -15.29
C TRP A 164 4.41 -13.92 -14.90
N LYS A 165 5.24 -13.05 -14.35
CA LYS A 165 6.60 -13.44 -13.95
C LYS A 165 6.56 -14.17 -12.61
N ASN A 166 6.91 -15.47 -12.62
CA ASN A 166 6.98 -16.35 -11.43
C ASN A 166 5.71 -16.42 -10.55
N PRO A 167 4.48 -16.49 -11.07
CA PRO A 167 3.32 -16.61 -10.22
C PRO A 167 3.33 -18.00 -9.55
N CYS A 168 3.22 -18.04 -8.24
CA CYS A 168 3.28 -19.30 -7.48
C CYS A 168 2.24 -19.41 -6.37
N CYS A 169 1.45 -18.35 -6.14
CA CYS A 169 0.39 -18.37 -5.14
C CYS A 169 -0.78 -17.51 -5.61
N ILE A 170 -1.98 -18.00 -5.37
CA ILE A 170 -3.22 -17.23 -5.45
C ILE A 170 -3.79 -17.02 -4.05
N GLY A 171 -4.52 -15.94 -3.86
CA GLY A 171 -5.18 -15.65 -2.62
C GLY A 171 -6.56 -15.03 -2.81
N ALA A 172 -7.41 -15.19 -1.81
CA ALA A 172 -8.68 -14.50 -1.74
C ALA A 172 -8.99 -14.10 -0.30
N ILE A 173 -9.57 -12.91 -0.12
CA ILE A 173 -10.08 -12.44 1.17
C ILE A 173 -11.56 -12.16 1.04
N ARG A 174 -12.37 -12.91 1.81
CA ARG A 174 -13.78 -12.62 2.02
C ARG A 174 -13.91 -11.66 3.20
N LYS A 175 -14.44 -10.49 2.95
CA LYS A 175 -14.72 -9.46 3.94
C LYS A 175 -16.23 -9.37 4.16
N GLU A 176 -16.66 -9.62 5.37
CA GLU A 176 -18.07 -9.52 5.78
C GLU A 176 -18.16 -8.39 6.82
N VAL A 177 -19.08 -7.48 6.62
CA VAL A 177 -19.31 -6.36 7.54
C VAL A 177 -20.76 -6.39 8.00
N GLU A 178 -20.94 -6.42 9.31
CA GLU A 178 -22.24 -6.29 9.96
C GLU A 178 -22.27 -4.95 10.70
N ALA A 179 -23.16 -4.06 10.26
CA ALA A 179 -23.36 -2.74 10.85
C ALA A 179 -24.82 -2.31 10.65
N ASP A 180 -25.42 -1.69 11.66
CA ASP A 180 -26.82 -1.19 11.61
C ASP A 180 -27.85 -2.26 11.17
N GLY A 181 -27.65 -3.51 11.59
CA GLY A 181 -28.50 -4.65 11.22
C GLY A 181 -28.40 -5.07 9.74
N LYS A 182 -27.44 -4.52 8.98
CA LYS A 182 -27.17 -4.92 7.60
C LYS A 182 -25.87 -5.71 7.53
N ARG A 183 -25.84 -6.72 6.67
CA ARG A 183 -24.65 -7.51 6.37
C ARG A 183 -24.27 -7.27 4.91
N THR A 184 -23.00 -6.95 4.67
CA THR A 184 -22.41 -6.83 3.34
C THR A 184 -21.26 -7.81 3.22
N GLU A 185 -21.02 -8.29 2.00
CA GLU A 185 -19.95 -9.22 1.68
C GLU A 185 -19.21 -8.70 0.45
N GLU A 186 -17.88 -8.77 0.49
CA GLU A 186 -16.99 -8.36 -0.58
C GLU A 186 -15.83 -9.36 -0.68
N TRP A 187 -15.43 -9.69 -1.91
CA TRP A 187 -14.28 -10.53 -2.19
C TRP A 187 -13.17 -9.71 -2.81
N HIS A 188 -11.94 -9.98 -2.37
CA HIS A 188 -10.71 -9.45 -2.92
C HIS A 188 -9.84 -10.61 -3.35
N TYR A 189 -9.29 -10.56 -4.56
CA TYR A 189 -8.48 -11.63 -5.14
C TYR A 189 -7.05 -11.15 -5.33
N TYR A 190 -6.09 -12.06 -5.21
CA TYR A 190 -4.67 -11.75 -5.23
C TYR A 190 -3.89 -12.77 -6.04
N ILE A 191 -2.81 -12.29 -6.69
CA ILE A 191 -1.77 -13.10 -7.31
C ILE A 191 -0.42 -12.74 -6.69
N SER A 192 0.42 -13.74 -6.41
CA SER A 192 1.72 -13.53 -5.77
C SER A 192 2.82 -14.40 -6.40
N SER A 193 4.04 -13.85 -6.43
CA SER A 193 5.27 -14.59 -6.74
C SER A 193 5.90 -15.27 -5.53
N ARG A 194 5.39 -14.96 -4.33
CA ARG A 194 5.80 -15.58 -3.06
C ARG A 194 4.69 -16.51 -2.58
N LYS A 195 5.05 -17.68 -2.07
CA LYS A 195 4.13 -18.52 -1.32
C LYS A 195 3.77 -17.81 -0.02
N LEU A 196 2.47 -17.66 0.22
CA LEU A 196 1.93 -16.99 1.39
C LEU A 196 0.92 -17.89 2.07
N SER A 197 1.01 -17.98 3.40
CA SER A 197 -0.08 -18.51 4.21
C SER A 197 -1.27 -17.53 4.22
N ALA A 198 -2.45 -18.01 4.56
CA ALA A 198 -3.64 -17.15 4.68
C ALA A 198 -3.46 -16.06 5.76
N GLU A 199 -2.65 -16.32 6.79
CA GLU A 199 -2.29 -15.33 7.82
C GLU A 199 -1.40 -14.22 7.23
N GLU A 200 -0.37 -14.57 6.46
CA GLU A 200 0.49 -13.62 5.78
C GLU A 200 -0.28 -12.80 4.74
N LEU A 201 -1.19 -13.43 3.98
CA LEU A 201 -2.06 -12.70 3.05
C LEU A 201 -2.87 -11.62 3.76
N LEU A 202 -3.54 -11.97 4.89
CA LEU A 202 -4.28 -10.99 5.69
C LEU A 202 -3.39 -9.87 6.19
N HIS A 203 -2.18 -10.19 6.64
CA HIS A 203 -1.22 -9.21 7.15
C HIS A 203 -0.80 -8.22 6.06
N HIS A 204 -0.36 -8.71 4.91
CA HIS A 204 0.15 -7.86 3.83
C HIS A 204 -0.95 -7.07 3.12
N ALA A 205 -2.14 -7.64 2.93
CA ALA A 205 -3.29 -6.91 2.40
C ALA A 205 -3.70 -5.74 3.32
N ARG A 206 -3.61 -5.93 4.66
CA ARG A 206 -3.87 -4.83 5.61
C ARG A 206 -2.80 -3.74 5.55
N MET A 207 -1.57 -4.09 5.24
CA MET A 207 -0.49 -3.12 5.05
C MET A 207 -0.72 -2.26 3.81
N GLU A 208 -1.22 -2.82 2.73
CA GLU A 208 -1.62 -2.07 1.55
C GLU A 208 -2.72 -1.05 1.90
N TRP A 209 -3.78 -1.48 2.58
CA TRP A 209 -4.88 -0.59 2.99
C TRP A 209 -4.47 0.47 4.02
N ALA A 210 -3.37 0.29 4.75
CA ALA A 210 -2.84 1.29 5.69
C ALA A 210 -2.35 2.57 4.98
N VAL A 211 -2.07 2.51 3.68
CA VAL A 211 -1.72 3.70 2.86
C VAL A 211 -2.88 4.67 2.75
N GLU A 212 -4.12 4.18 2.67
CA GLU A 212 -5.31 5.04 2.71
C GLU A 212 -5.37 5.87 4.01
N SER A 213 -4.98 5.26 5.15
CA SER A 213 -4.89 5.96 6.43
C SER A 213 -3.82 7.05 6.41
N MET A 214 -2.71 6.85 5.69
CA MET A 214 -1.69 7.88 5.48
C MET A 214 -2.26 9.05 4.66
N HIS A 215 -3.01 8.78 3.60
CA HIS A 215 -3.65 9.82 2.80
C HIS A 215 -4.63 10.64 3.64
N TRP A 216 -5.43 9.99 4.47
CA TRP A 216 -6.31 10.67 5.41
C TRP A 216 -5.53 11.61 6.36
N LEU A 217 -4.38 11.17 6.89
CA LEU A 217 -3.52 12.02 7.74
C LEU A 217 -3.03 13.26 6.98
N PHE A 218 -2.64 13.13 5.71
CA PHE A 218 -2.22 14.28 4.91
C PHE A 218 -3.37 15.24 4.64
N ASP A 219 -4.57 14.75 4.40
CA ASP A 219 -5.72 15.62 4.13
C ASP A 219 -6.20 16.32 5.40
N VAL A 220 -6.30 15.60 6.52
CA VAL A 220 -6.89 16.15 7.76
C VAL A 220 -5.87 16.95 8.57
N HIS A 221 -4.64 16.44 8.76
CA HIS A 221 -3.66 17.09 9.65
C HIS A 221 -2.69 18.01 8.91
N TYR A 222 -2.34 17.70 7.68
CA TYR A 222 -1.44 18.54 6.89
C TYR A 222 -2.16 19.44 5.87
N GLY A 223 -3.49 19.34 5.75
CA GLY A 223 -4.31 20.15 4.86
C GLY A 223 -3.88 20.05 3.39
N GLU A 224 -3.51 18.83 2.94
CA GLU A 224 -2.94 18.66 1.60
C GLU A 224 -3.92 19.06 0.51
N ASP A 225 -5.19 18.66 0.61
CA ASP A 225 -6.24 18.99 -0.33
C ASP A 225 -6.67 20.47 -0.27
N TYR A 226 -6.26 21.21 0.76
CA TYR A 226 -6.50 22.66 0.91
C TYR A 226 -5.30 23.53 0.49
N CYS A 227 -4.19 22.91 0.09
CA CYS A 227 -2.98 23.63 -0.30
C CYS A 227 -3.23 24.51 -1.52
N ARG A 228 -2.95 25.82 -1.42
CA ARG A 228 -3.21 26.81 -2.48
C ARG A 228 -2.00 27.10 -3.37
N ILE A 229 -0.89 26.39 -3.20
CA ILE A 229 0.30 26.56 -4.03
C ILE A 229 -0.05 26.14 -5.45
N ALA A 230 0.16 27.03 -6.42
CA ALA A 230 -0.14 26.79 -7.83
C ALA A 230 1.03 26.16 -8.60
N ASN A 231 2.26 26.29 -8.11
CA ASN A 231 3.45 25.74 -8.75
C ASN A 231 3.60 24.25 -8.44
N LYS A 232 3.61 23.40 -9.47
CA LYS A 232 3.73 21.93 -9.32
C LYS A 232 4.99 21.50 -8.57
N ALA A 233 6.14 22.08 -8.88
CA ALA A 233 7.41 21.74 -8.22
C ALA A 233 7.37 22.11 -6.73
N ALA A 234 6.81 23.27 -6.39
CA ALA A 234 6.64 23.67 -4.99
C ALA A 234 5.67 22.75 -4.24
N GLN A 235 4.58 22.31 -4.88
CA GLN A 235 3.67 21.33 -4.29
C GLN A 235 4.33 19.96 -4.09
N GLN A 236 5.09 19.49 -5.07
CA GLN A 236 5.84 18.24 -4.96
C GLN A 236 6.85 18.30 -3.81
N ASN A 237 7.59 19.42 -3.69
CA ASN A 237 8.52 19.62 -2.59
C ASN A 237 7.80 19.63 -1.23
N LEU A 238 6.67 20.32 -1.13
CA LEU A 238 5.87 20.36 0.10
C LEU A 238 5.32 18.97 0.46
N ASN A 239 4.84 18.20 -0.53
CA ASN A 239 4.42 16.81 -0.30
C ASN A 239 5.59 15.97 0.22
N SER A 240 6.79 16.12 -0.35
CA SER A 240 7.99 15.42 0.12
C SER A 240 8.35 15.79 1.56
N LEU A 241 8.24 17.08 1.94
CA LEU A 241 8.46 17.54 3.31
C LEU A 241 7.42 16.98 4.29
N ARG A 242 6.14 16.92 3.89
CA ARG A 242 5.06 16.32 4.70
C ARG A 242 5.32 14.84 4.96
N LYS A 243 5.71 14.08 3.91
CA LYS A 243 6.06 12.66 4.02
C LYS A 243 7.26 12.44 4.92
N PHE A 244 8.27 13.29 4.79
CA PHE A 244 9.45 13.25 5.65
C PHE A 244 9.09 13.52 7.11
N ALA A 245 8.33 14.57 7.40
CA ALA A 245 7.87 14.90 8.75
C ALA A 245 7.02 13.77 9.37
N LEU A 246 6.07 13.21 8.60
CA LEU A 246 5.27 12.07 9.07
C LEU A 246 6.14 10.84 9.37
N SER A 247 7.15 10.58 8.53
CA SER A 247 8.09 9.48 8.73
C SER A 247 8.89 9.63 10.03
N LEU A 248 9.37 10.85 10.34
CA LEU A 248 10.04 11.14 11.61
C LEU A 248 9.13 10.90 12.81
N ILE A 249 7.91 11.43 12.78
CA ILE A 249 6.93 11.25 13.86
C ILE A 249 6.59 9.78 14.10
N LYS A 250 6.41 9.00 13.02
CA LYS A 250 6.15 7.56 13.13
C LYS A 250 7.35 6.82 13.73
N ARG A 251 8.56 7.18 13.33
CA ARG A 251 9.80 6.62 13.92
C ARG A 251 9.92 6.94 15.39
N TYR A 252 9.81 8.21 15.76
CA TYR A 252 9.81 8.62 17.15
C TYR A 252 8.80 7.84 18.00
N LYS A 253 7.56 7.70 17.46
CA LYS A 253 6.52 6.93 18.13
C LYS A 253 6.91 5.45 18.30
N ALA A 254 7.52 4.83 17.30
CA ALA A 254 7.96 3.44 17.35
C ALA A 254 9.13 3.26 18.34
N GLN A 255 10.14 4.12 18.28
CA GLN A 255 11.33 4.05 19.16
C GLN A 255 10.98 4.27 20.63
N THR A 256 10.07 5.21 20.92
CA THR A 256 9.61 5.51 22.29
C THR A 256 8.50 4.59 22.78
N ASN A 257 8.03 3.66 21.94
CA ASN A 257 6.85 2.82 22.19
C ASN A 257 5.64 3.63 22.67
N SER A 258 5.49 4.85 22.15
CA SER A 258 4.45 5.79 22.55
C SER A 258 3.08 5.34 22.08
N LYS A 259 2.10 5.30 22.99
CA LYS A 259 0.69 5.02 22.68
C LYS A 259 -0.10 6.29 22.29
N ARG A 260 0.54 7.46 22.33
CA ARG A 260 -0.11 8.74 21.98
C ARG A 260 -0.52 8.76 20.51
N PRO A 261 -1.67 9.36 20.16
CA PRO A 261 -2.07 9.58 18.77
C PRO A 261 -1.02 10.43 18.02
N LEU A 262 -0.84 10.20 16.74
CA LEU A 262 0.08 11.01 15.91
C LEU A 262 -0.28 12.49 15.94
N SER A 263 -1.57 12.83 15.92
CA SER A 263 -2.05 14.22 16.01
C SER A 263 -1.60 14.91 17.29
N GLN A 264 -1.53 14.19 18.42
CA GLN A 264 -1.07 14.76 19.68
C GLN A 264 0.44 15.01 19.66
N ILE A 265 1.23 14.08 19.10
CA ILE A 265 2.68 14.27 18.94
C ILE A 265 2.96 15.47 18.03
N MET A 266 2.20 15.60 16.93
CA MET A 266 2.28 16.75 16.01
C MET A 266 1.97 18.07 16.74
N LEU A 267 0.93 18.09 17.58
CA LEU A 267 0.57 19.27 18.35
C LEU A 267 1.66 19.64 19.36
N ASP A 268 2.23 18.67 20.05
CA ASP A 268 3.33 18.90 20.99
C ASP A 268 4.54 19.53 20.29
N CYS A 269 4.92 19.01 19.10
CA CYS A 269 6.00 19.59 18.29
C CYS A 269 5.72 21.02 17.79
N LEU A 270 4.45 21.42 17.70
CA LEU A 270 4.07 22.79 17.32
C LEU A 270 4.10 23.75 18.53
N LEU A 271 3.86 23.24 19.72
CA LEU A 271 3.73 24.04 20.93
C LEU A 271 5.04 24.15 21.74
N GLU A 272 5.88 23.11 21.67
CA GLU A 272 7.06 22.99 22.51
C GLU A 272 8.29 22.56 21.70
N LEU A 273 9.46 23.11 22.04
CA LEU A 273 10.70 22.85 21.33
C LEU A 273 11.27 21.45 21.65
N ASP A 274 11.18 21.01 22.91
CA ASP A 274 11.75 19.74 23.33
C ASP A 274 11.14 18.53 22.62
N PRO A 275 9.80 18.39 22.46
CA PRO A 275 9.21 17.35 21.63
C PRO A 275 9.65 17.43 20.17
N LEU A 276 9.78 18.62 19.61
CA LEU A 276 10.25 18.80 18.24
C LEU A 276 11.69 18.31 18.07
N CYS A 277 12.60 18.68 18.96
CA CYS A 277 13.99 18.22 18.97
C CYS A 277 14.05 16.69 19.08
N ALA A 278 13.29 16.10 20.01
CA ALA A 278 13.24 14.66 20.21
C ALA A 278 12.76 13.90 18.94
N VAL A 279 11.81 14.46 18.20
CA VAL A 279 11.35 13.89 16.91
C VAL A 279 12.40 14.03 15.82
N LEU A 280 13.15 15.14 15.79
CA LEU A 280 14.18 15.37 14.76
C LEU A 280 15.44 14.52 14.99
N GLU A 281 15.73 14.16 16.24
CA GLU A 281 16.87 13.33 16.63
C GLU A 281 16.57 11.82 16.59
N SER A 282 15.32 11.45 16.37
CA SER A 282 14.85 10.05 16.37
C SER A 282 15.27 9.22 15.15
#